data_ff53ac5f1126f7d472ced9497c48579a
#
_entry.id   ff53ac5f1126f7d472ced9497c48579a
#
_cell.length_a   1.000
_cell.length_b   1.000
_cell.length_c   1.000
_cell.angle_alpha   90.00
_cell.angle_beta   90.00
_cell.angle_gamma   90.00
#
_symmetry.space_group_name_H-M   'P 1'
#
loop_
_entity.id
_entity.type
_entity.pdbx_description
1 polymer ?
#
loop_
_entity_poly.entity_id
_entity_poly.type
_entity_poly.pdbx_seq_one_letter_code
_entity_poly.pdbx_strand_id
1 'polypeptide(L)'
;CVSAIRSALPQFPIDFKLAVRRENPHYGNAGILQEELPIFVPLLEQAGVTSFHVTLANHGALTDTIPPASHPFYSKEGCFLDFCDALRGLTALPLCGVGGLVHPSFIEEQLQKHRIDCAAMSRQLIADPDWVKKVREGREDSIHYCIRCNQECLGGMQQHRGVHCIYDGQIPCCK
;
A
#
# COMPACT_ATOMS: atom_id res chain seq x y z
N CYS A 1 -10.46 -19.89 4.65
CA CYS A 1 -9.76 -19.11 5.73
C CYS A 1 -10.67 -18.03 6.30
N VAL A 2 -11.12 -17.02 5.51
CA VAL A 2 -11.92 -15.87 6.01
C VAL A 2 -13.17 -16.33 6.75
N SER A 3 -13.98 -17.21 6.15
CA SER A 3 -15.21 -17.75 6.77
C SER A 3 -14.94 -18.46 8.11
N ALA A 4 -13.82 -19.16 8.24
CA ALA A 4 -13.43 -19.83 9.49
C ALA A 4 -13.09 -18.81 10.59
N ILE A 5 -12.38 -17.73 10.24
CA ILE A 5 -12.10 -16.63 11.16
C ILE A 5 -13.41 -15.97 11.60
N ARG A 6 -14.29 -15.67 10.65
CA ARG A 6 -15.60 -15.07 10.91
C ARG A 6 -16.48 -15.93 11.82
N SER A 7 -16.48 -17.25 11.60
CA SER A 7 -17.22 -18.19 12.47
C SER A 7 -16.66 -18.22 13.90
N ALA A 8 -15.34 -18.18 14.05
CA ALA A 8 -14.69 -18.19 15.36
C ALA A 8 -14.77 -16.85 16.09
N LEU A 9 -14.74 -15.73 15.34
CA LEU A 9 -14.70 -14.37 15.84
C LEU A 9 -15.74 -13.50 15.09
N PRO A 10 -17.04 -13.58 15.40
CA PRO A 10 -18.11 -12.97 14.61
C PRO A 10 -18.02 -11.45 14.45
N GLN A 11 -17.43 -10.73 15.40
CA GLN A 11 -17.33 -9.27 15.40
C GLN A 11 -15.92 -8.75 15.07
N PHE A 12 -14.96 -9.64 14.83
CA PHE A 12 -13.58 -9.22 14.58
C PHE A 12 -13.44 -8.57 13.20
N PRO A 13 -12.84 -7.38 13.08
CA PRO A 13 -12.60 -6.76 11.78
C PRO A 13 -11.58 -7.58 10.99
N ILE A 14 -11.86 -7.80 9.70
CA ILE A 14 -11.00 -8.56 8.79
C ILE A 14 -10.61 -7.64 7.63
N ASP A 15 -9.39 -7.12 7.68
CA ASP A 15 -8.79 -6.42 6.56
C ASP A 15 -8.15 -7.43 5.60
N PHE A 16 -8.62 -7.45 4.36
CA PHE A 16 -8.16 -8.41 3.36
C PHE A 16 -7.20 -7.74 2.37
N LYS A 17 -5.94 -8.18 2.38
CA LYS A 17 -4.96 -7.72 1.40
C LYS A 17 -5.27 -8.31 0.04
N LEU A 18 -5.89 -7.52 -0.83
CA LEU A 18 -6.31 -7.87 -2.16
C LEU A 18 -5.22 -7.52 -3.17
N ALA A 19 -4.60 -8.56 -3.72
CA ALA A 19 -3.57 -8.42 -4.73
C ALA A 19 -4.18 -8.48 -6.13
N VAL A 20 -4.17 -7.35 -6.84
CA VAL A 20 -4.80 -7.17 -8.15
C VAL A 20 -3.74 -6.96 -9.21
N ARG A 21 -3.97 -7.44 -10.43
CA ARG A 21 -3.13 -7.19 -11.60
C ARG A 21 -3.97 -6.89 -12.84
N ARG A 22 -3.33 -6.30 -13.82
CA ARG A 22 -3.80 -6.27 -15.22
C ARG A 22 -3.02 -7.28 -16.03
N GLU A 23 -3.56 -7.72 -17.16
CA GLU A 23 -2.79 -8.53 -18.10
C GLU A 23 -1.51 -7.79 -18.50
N ASN A 24 -0.38 -8.43 -18.24
CA ASN A 24 0.93 -7.89 -18.60
C ASN A 24 1.92 -9.07 -18.73
N PRO A 25 2.54 -9.27 -19.90
CA PRO A 25 3.47 -10.38 -20.12
C PRO A 25 4.69 -10.38 -19.17
N HIS A 26 4.98 -9.24 -18.52
CA HIS A 26 6.09 -9.15 -17.56
C HIS A 26 5.75 -9.69 -16.17
N TYR A 27 4.46 -9.88 -15.81
CA TYR A 27 4.07 -10.12 -14.40
C TYR A 27 3.55 -11.53 -14.11
N GLY A 28 3.53 -12.43 -15.08
CA GLY A 28 3.04 -13.79 -14.85
C GLY A 28 1.58 -13.84 -14.36
N ASN A 29 1.18 -14.94 -13.74
CA ASN A 29 -0.21 -15.23 -13.38
C ASN A 29 -0.52 -15.10 -11.87
N ALA A 30 0.16 -14.19 -11.16
CA ALA A 30 -0.07 -13.99 -9.74
C ALA A 30 -1.30 -13.14 -9.45
N GLY A 31 -2.07 -13.51 -8.42
CA GLY A 31 -3.18 -12.73 -7.91
C GLY A 31 -4.40 -12.71 -8.83
N ILE A 32 -5.31 -11.79 -8.55
CA ILE A 32 -6.60 -11.65 -9.21
C ILE A 32 -6.47 -10.65 -10.37
N LEU A 33 -6.98 -10.99 -11.54
CA LEU A 33 -7.13 -10.03 -12.62
C LEU A 33 -8.17 -8.97 -12.26
N GLN A 34 -7.93 -7.74 -12.72
CA GLN A 34 -8.88 -6.65 -12.48
C GLN A 34 -10.30 -6.98 -13.00
N GLU A 35 -10.39 -7.70 -14.10
CA GLU A 35 -11.64 -8.16 -14.73
C GLU A 35 -12.37 -9.22 -13.89
N GLU A 36 -11.69 -9.90 -12.99
CA GLU A 36 -12.25 -10.91 -12.10
C GLU A 36 -12.81 -10.33 -10.80
N LEU A 37 -12.51 -9.04 -10.48
CA LEU A 37 -12.96 -8.37 -9.26
C LEU A 37 -14.49 -8.46 -9.05
N PRO A 38 -15.36 -8.31 -10.07
CA PRO A 38 -16.80 -8.43 -9.90
C PRO A 38 -17.26 -9.80 -9.36
N ILE A 39 -16.44 -10.83 -9.52
CA ILE A 39 -16.71 -12.19 -9.01
C ILE A 39 -16.16 -12.33 -7.59
N PHE A 40 -14.90 -11.93 -7.38
CA PHE A 40 -14.20 -12.17 -6.11
C PHE A 40 -14.65 -11.25 -4.98
N VAL A 41 -14.94 -9.98 -5.25
CA VAL A 41 -15.30 -9.01 -4.22
C VAL A 41 -16.56 -9.42 -3.47
N PRO A 42 -17.71 -9.76 -4.11
CA PRO A 42 -18.88 -10.22 -3.39
C PRO A 42 -18.66 -11.51 -2.58
N LEU A 43 -17.85 -12.43 -3.08
CA LEU A 43 -17.52 -13.66 -2.36
C LEU A 43 -16.72 -13.39 -1.08
N LEU A 44 -15.79 -12.43 -1.12
CA LEU A 44 -15.00 -12.02 0.04
C LEU A 44 -15.86 -11.30 1.08
N GLU A 45 -16.77 -10.43 0.62
CA GLU A 45 -17.75 -9.77 1.51
C GLU A 45 -18.65 -10.78 2.20
N GLN A 46 -19.23 -11.72 1.44
CA GLN A 46 -20.06 -12.81 1.98
C GLN A 46 -19.29 -13.68 2.98
N ALA A 47 -17.98 -13.87 2.75
CA ALA A 47 -17.12 -14.58 3.68
C ALA A 47 -16.84 -13.80 4.97
N GLY A 48 -17.12 -12.50 5.00
CA GLY A 48 -17.00 -11.65 6.18
C GLY A 48 -15.81 -10.69 6.20
N VAL A 49 -15.21 -10.36 5.04
CA VAL A 49 -14.24 -9.27 4.93
C VAL A 49 -14.91 -7.94 5.28
N THR A 50 -14.21 -7.07 5.98
CA THR A 50 -14.72 -5.76 6.43
C THR A 50 -13.96 -4.56 5.84
N SER A 51 -12.82 -4.80 5.21
CA SER A 51 -12.05 -3.79 4.47
C SER A 51 -11.11 -4.45 3.48
N PHE A 52 -10.68 -3.72 2.46
CA PHE A 52 -9.70 -4.18 1.48
C PHE A 52 -8.44 -3.34 1.51
N HIS A 53 -7.28 -3.98 1.64
CA HIS A 53 -5.98 -3.37 1.44
C HIS A 53 -5.48 -3.71 0.02
N VAL A 54 -5.57 -2.74 -0.89
CA VAL A 54 -5.40 -2.98 -2.33
C VAL A 54 -3.95 -2.80 -2.75
N THR A 55 -3.38 -3.79 -3.43
CA THR A 55 -1.98 -3.76 -3.89
C THR A 55 -1.81 -4.44 -5.24
N LEU A 56 -0.64 -4.26 -5.85
CA LEU A 56 -0.27 -5.01 -7.07
C LEU A 56 0.02 -6.47 -6.73
N ALA A 57 -0.53 -7.38 -7.51
CA ALA A 57 -0.12 -8.78 -7.55
C ALA A 57 1.07 -8.97 -8.48
N ASN A 58 2.13 -9.61 -7.98
CA ASN A 58 3.27 -9.95 -8.80
C ASN A 58 4.05 -11.15 -8.26
N HIS A 59 4.48 -12.06 -9.14
CA HIS A 59 5.43 -13.12 -8.88
C HIS A 59 6.82 -12.86 -9.50
N GLY A 60 6.99 -11.74 -10.19
CA GLY A 60 8.25 -11.34 -10.79
C GLY A 60 9.24 -10.76 -9.78
N ALA A 61 9.87 -9.68 -10.14
CA ALA A 61 10.82 -9.01 -9.25
C ALA A 61 10.12 -8.30 -8.08
N LEU A 62 10.72 -8.36 -6.89
CA LEU A 62 10.20 -7.66 -5.71
C LEU A 62 10.12 -6.14 -5.94
N THR A 63 10.93 -5.61 -6.85
CA THR A 63 10.90 -4.20 -7.26
C THR A 63 9.61 -3.79 -7.97
N ASP A 64 8.79 -4.73 -8.45
CA ASP A 64 7.50 -4.39 -9.05
C ASP A 64 6.44 -4.08 -7.98
N THR A 65 6.45 -4.81 -6.88
CA THR A 65 5.57 -4.54 -5.72
C THR A 65 6.11 -3.46 -4.78
N ILE A 66 7.42 -3.22 -4.82
CA ILE A 66 8.10 -2.15 -4.07
C ILE A 66 8.84 -1.25 -5.09
N PRO A 67 8.11 -0.53 -5.96
CA PRO A 67 8.72 0.12 -7.10
C PRO A 67 9.66 1.27 -6.68
N PRO A 68 10.89 1.29 -7.23
CA PRO A 68 11.76 2.45 -7.10
C PRO A 68 11.22 3.64 -7.90
N ALA A 69 11.77 4.84 -7.67
CA ALA A 69 11.40 6.03 -8.42
C ALA A 69 11.68 5.91 -9.94
N SER A 70 12.64 5.06 -10.32
CA SER A 70 13.01 4.76 -11.70
C SER A 70 12.21 3.64 -12.36
N HIS A 71 11.18 3.07 -11.66
CA HIS A 71 10.41 1.97 -12.21
C HIS A 71 9.67 2.37 -13.50
N PRO A 72 9.74 1.59 -14.61
CA PRO A 72 9.20 2.01 -15.90
C PRO A 72 7.69 2.22 -15.90
N PHE A 73 6.94 1.49 -15.06
CA PHE A 73 5.47 1.57 -15.02
C PHE A 73 4.92 2.19 -13.74
N TYR A 74 5.63 2.08 -12.61
CA TYR A 74 5.14 2.43 -11.28
C TYR A 74 6.00 3.50 -10.60
N SER A 75 6.52 4.46 -11.38
CA SER A 75 7.35 5.56 -10.86
C SER A 75 6.57 6.66 -10.16
N LYS A 76 5.25 6.75 -10.37
CA LYS A 76 4.41 7.81 -9.80
C LYS A 76 4.00 7.51 -8.36
N GLU A 77 3.73 8.54 -7.58
CA GLU A 77 3.04 8.43 -6.31
C GLU A 77 1.61 7.91 -6.53
N GLY A 78 1.14 7.05 -5.64
CA GLY A 78 -0.18 6.43 -5.81
C GLY A 78 -0.29 5.43 -6.97
N CYS A 79 0.84 4.83 -7.39
CA CYS A 79 0.92 4.00 -8.59
C CYS A 79 -0.01 2.78 -8.63
N PHE A 80 -0.60 2.38 -7.49
CA PHE A 80 -1.56 1.27 -7.42
C PHE A 80 -2.99 1.72 -7.13
N LEU A 81 -3.25 3.03 -7.01
CA LEU A 81 -4.58 3.53 -6.67
C LEU A 81 -5.63 3.30 -7.77
N ASP A 82 -5.21 3.10 -9.01
CA ASP A 82 -6.13 2.72 -10.10
C ASP A 82 -6.86 1.40 -9.82
N PHE A 83 -6.27 0.50 -9.02
CA PHE A 83 -6.96 -0.71 -8.57
C PHE A 83 -8.03 -0.38 -7.51
N CYS A 84 -7.82 0.66 -6.69
CA CYS A 84 -8.86 1.15 -5.78
C CYS A 84 -10.03 1.74 -6.56
N ASP A 85 -9.78 2.45 -7.66
CA ASP A 85 -10.85 2.98 -8.53
C ASP A 85 -11.70 1.83 -9.09
N ALA A 86 -11.06 0.76 -9.54
CA ALA A 86 -11.76 -0.43 -10.05
C ALA A 86 -12.62 -1.11 -8.97
N LEU A 87 -12.18 -1.10 -7.70
CA LEU A 87 -12.94 -1.68 -6.60
C LEU A 87 -14.07 -0.77 -6.13
N ARG A 88 -13.89 0.56 -6.17
CA ARG A 88 -14.85 1.52 -5.61
C ARG A 88 -16.27 1.38 -6.17
N GLY A 89 -16.38 0.95 -7.42
CA GLY A 89 -17.68 0.65 -8.05
C GLY A 89 -18.30 -0.71 -7.64
N LEU A 90 -17.56 -1.56 -6.93
CA LEU A 90 -17.96 -2.93 -6.62
C LEU A 90 -18.24 -3.15 -5.12
N THR A 91 -17.77 -2.27 -4.25
CA THR A 91 -17.90 -2.41 -2.79
C THR A 91 -18.12 -1.07 -2.11
N ALA A 92 -18.90 -1.09 -1.02
CA ALA A 92 -19.03 0.01 -0.08
C ALA A 92 -18.06 -0.12 1.11
N LEU A 93 -17.30 -1.21 1.21
CA LEU A 93 -16.33 -1.41 2.28
C LEU A 93 -15.16 -0.43 2.18
N PRO A 94 -14.52 -0.11 3.31
CA PRO A 94 -13.35 0.74 3.32
C PRO A 94 -12.21 0.18 2.45
N LEU A 95 -11.60 1.06 1.65
CA LEU A 95 -10.44 0.75 0.81
C LEU A 95 -9.18 1.41 1.36
N CYS A 96 -8.18 0.59 1.66
CA CYS A 96 -6.85 1.05 2.01
C CYS A 96 -5.95 1.02 0.77
N GLY A 97 -5.55 2.20 0.29
CA GLY A 97 -4.68 2.34 -0.88
C GLY A 97 -3.21 2.34 -0.52
N VAL A 98 -2.39 1.76 -1.38
CA VAL A 98 -0.92 1.76 -1.28
C VAL A 98 -0.30 2.08 -2.65
N GLY A 99 0.97 2.41 -2.69
CA GLY A 99 1.70 2.62 -3.94
C GLY A 99 2.60 3.85 -3.93
N GLY A 100 3.63 3.85 -3.08
CA GLY A 100 4.62 4.93 -3.02
C GLY A 100 4.05 6.26 -2.50
N LEU A 101 3.04 6.20 -1.63
CA LEU A 101 2.44 7.36 -0.97
C LEU A 101 3.46 8.00 -0.02
N VAL A 102 3.66 9.32 -0.15
CA VAL A 102 4.64 10.07 0.64
C VAL A 102 4.16 11.48 1.02
N HIS A 103 3.48 12.21 0.11
CA HIS A 103 3.10 13.60 0.33
C HIS A 103 1.72 13.73 0.99
N PRO A 104 1.61 14.45 2.12
CA PRO A 104 0.32 14.64 2.82
C PRO A 104 -0.77 15.22 1.93
N SER A 105 -0.46 16.26 1.16
CA SER A 105 -1.40 16.92 0.25
C SER A 105 -1.94 15.99 -0.84
N PHE A 106 -1.08 15.13 -1.40
CA PHE A 106 -1.53 14.13 -2.38
C PHE A 106 -2.46 13.10 -1.74
N ILE A 107 -2.10 12.60 -0.55
CA ILE A 107 -2.90 11.61 0.18
C ILE A 107 -4.27 12.20 0.56
N GLU A 108 -4.27 13.43 1.09
CA GLU A 108 -5.51 14.13 1.45
C GLU A 108 -6.44 14.31 0.25
N GLU A 109 -5.89 14.66 -0.91
CA GLU A 109 -6.65 14.75 -2.15
C GLU A 109 -7.34 13.42 -2.52
N GLN A 110 -6.64 12.28 -2.35
CA GLN A 110 -7.21 10.97 -2.65
C GLN A 110 -8.33 10.59 -1.66
N LEU A 111 -8.18 10.96 -0.38
CA LEU A 111 -9.20 10.78 0.65
C LEU A 111 -10.43 11.64 0.38
N GLN A 112 -10.25 12.92 0.06
CA GLN A 112 -11.35 13.85 -0.26
C GLN A 112 -12.12 13.43 -1.52
N LYS A 113 -11.44 12.84 -2.51
CA LYS A 113 -12.06 12.27 -3.71
C LYS A 113 -12.74 10.92 -3.46
N HIS A 114 -12.73 10.41 -2.24
CA HIS A 114 -13.23 9.08 -1.89
C HIS A 114 -12.64 7.94 -2.74
N ARG A 115 -11.43 8.14 -3.25
CA ARG A 115 -10.69 7.09 -3.96
C ARG A 115 -10.25 5.98 -3.02
N ILE A 116 -9.82 6.39 -1.84
CA ILE A 116 -9.43 5.53 -0.71
C ILE A 116 -10.05 6.08 0.57
N ASP A 117 -10.19 5.24 1.58
CA ASP A 117 -10.66 5.63 2.92
C ASP A 117 -9.48 5.69 3.91
N CYS A 118 -8.38 5.01 3.60
CA CYS A 118 -7.12 5.16 4.33
C CYS A 118 -5.91 4.90 3.41
N ALA A 119 -4.77 5.43 3.81
CA ALA A 119 -3.52 5.30 3.08
C ALA A 119 -2.55 4.39 3.84
N ALA A 120 -1.98 3.38 3.14
CA ALA A 120 -0.92 2.55 3.68
C ALA A 120 0.45 3.01 3.17
N MET A 121 1.36 3.23 4.10
CA MET A 121 2.73 3.63 3.82
C MET A 121 3.71 2.71 4.54
N SER A 122 4.77 2.25 3.87
CA SER A 122 5.84 1.52 4.53
C SER A 122 7.17 2.27 4.44
N ARG A 123 7.73 2.44 3.24
CA ARG A 123 9.03 3.11 3.08
C ARG A 123 9.05 4.56 3.56
N GLN A 124 7.92 5.28 3.45
CA GLN A 124 7.80 6.64 3.99
C GLN A 124 7.92 6.64 5.51
N LEU A 125 7.30 5.68 6.21
CA LEU A 125 7.40 5.58 7.67
C LEU A 125 8.76 5.03 8.13
N ILE A 126 9.50 4.34 7.26
CA ILE A 126 10.91 4.00 7.50
C ILE A 126 11.78 5.25 7.33
N ALA A 127 11.49 6.10 6.35
CA ALA A 127 12.23 7.34 6.11
C ALA A 127 11.96 8.39 7.18
N ASP A 128 10.73 8.45 7.70
CA ASP A 128 10.33 9.37 8.77
C ASP A 128 9.26 8.72 9.65
N PRO A 129 9.64 8.10 10.78
CA PRO A 129 8.69 7.48 11.71
C PRO A 129 7.70 8.47 12.33
N ASP A 130 8.07 9.75 12.44
CA ASP A 130 7.23 10.81 12.98
C ASP A 130 6.32 11.47 11.93
N TRP A 131 6.24 10.95 10.71
CA TRP A 131 5.49 11.54 9.60
C TRP A 131 4.06 11.95 10.01
N VAL A 132 3.29 11.05 10.60
CA VAL A 132 1.90 11.31 11.03
C VAL A 132 1.84 12.42 12.07
N LYS A 133 2.77 12.44 13.03
CA LYS A 133 2.88 13.47 14.06
C LYS A 133 3.20 14.82 13.44
N LYS A 134 4.16 14.87 12.53
CA LYS A 134 4.58 16.11 11.83
C LYS A 134 3.44 16.69 11.02
N VAL A 135 2.68 15.86 10.29
CA VAL A 135 1.51 16.31 9.54
C VAL A 135 0.44 16.89 10.48
N ARG A 136 0.11 16.20 11.58
CA ARG A 136 -0.86 16.68 12.56
C ARG A 136 -0.47 18.00 13.22
N GLU A 137 0.82 18.26 13.35
CA GLU A 137 1.38 19.47 13.95
C GLU A 137 1.66 20.59 12.92
N GLY A 138 1.35 20.40 11.65
CA GLY A 138 1.63 21.37 10.57
C GLY A 138 3.12 21.56 10.29
N ARG A 139 3.95 20.55 10.57
CA ARG A 139 5.41 20.59 10.41
C ARG A 139 5.88 19.78 9.18
N GLU A 140 5.15 19.90 8.08
CA GLU A 140 5.42 19.13 6.87
C GLU A 140 6.80 19.43 6.27
N ASP A 141 7.30 20.67 6.41
CA ASP A 141 8.64 21.07 5.96
C ASP A 141 9.78 20.30 6.66
N SER A 142 9.49 19.67 7.81
CA SER A 142 10.45 18.85 8.55
C SER A 142 10.39 17.36 8.22
N ILE A 143 9.54 16.95 7.28
CA ILE A 143 9.40 15.55 6.88
C ILE A 143 10.57 15.11 5.97
N HIS A 144 11.18 13.98 6.30
CA HIS A 144 12.11 13.31 5.41
C HIS A 144 11.32 12.44 4.42
N TYR A 145 11.11 12.95 3.21
CA TYR A 145 10.34 12.24 2.20
C TYR A 145 11.14 11.10 1.60
N CYS A 146 10.51 9.93 1.53
CA CYS A 146 11.08 8.74 0.90
C CYS A 146 11.29 8.98 -0.60
N ILE A 147 12.53 8.97 -1.06
CA ILE A 147 12.92 9.11 -2.47
C ILE A 147 12.76 7.81 -3.27
N ARG A 148 12.26 6.76 -2.65
CA ARG A 148 12.03 5.43 -3.25
C ARG A 148 13.27 4.82 -3.92
N CYS A 149 14.44 5.00 -3.33
CA CYS A 149 15.72 4.49 -3.84
C CYS A 149 15.88 2.97 -3.65
N ASN A 150 15.15 2.36 -2.71
CA ASN A 150 15.25 0.94 -2.33
C ASN A 150 16.64 0.48 -1.81
N GLN A 151 17.56 1.40 -1.49
CA GLN A 151 18.94 1.07 -1.15
C GLN A 151 19.05 0.34 0.20
N GLU A 152 18.76 1.02 1.30
CA GLU A 152 18.97 0.46 2.64
C GLU A 152 17.74 -0.26 3.20
N CYS A 153 16.53 0.07 2.74
CA CYS A 153 15.33 -0.65 3.16
C CYS A 153 15.20 -2.00 2.44
N LEU A 154 15.02 -2.03 1.13
CA LEU A 154 14.91 -3.28 0.37
C LEU A 154 16.27 -3.96 0.22
N GLY A 155 17.29 -3.22 -0.17
CA GLY A 155 18.66 -3.75 -0.34
C GLY A 155 19.25 -4.25 0.98
N GLY A 156 19.01 -3.55 2.10
CA GLY A 156 19.42 -4.00 3.43
C GLY A 156 18.74 -5.30 3.81
N MET A 157 17.42 -5.41 3.57
CA MET A 157 16.66 -6.64 3.81
C MET A 157 17.19 -7.81 2.97
N GLN A 158 17.44 -7.61 1.68
CA GLN A 158 17.97 -8.65 0.78
C GLN A 158 19.39 -9.12 1.15
N GLN A 159 20.15 -8.25 1.81
CA GLN A 159 21.52 -8.55 2.29
C GLN A 159 21.55 -8.98 3.76
N HIS A 160 20.39 -9.22 4.39
CA HIS A 160 20.26 -9.57 5.81
C HIS A 160 20.89 -8.55 6.77
N ARG A 161 20.98 -7.27 6.39
CA ARG A 161 21.50 -6.17 7.22
C ARG A 161 20.42 -5.42 8.01
N GLY A 162 19.16 -5.88 7.94
CA GLY A 162 18.01 -5.20 8.52
C GLY A 162 17.34 -4.24 7.55
N VAL A 163 16.35 -3.48 8.06
CA VAL A 163 15.56 -2.52 7.29
C VAL A 163 15.72 -1.13 7.91
N HIS A 164 16.34 -0.22 7.18
CA HIS A 164 16.55 1.17 7.59
C HIS A 164 16.54 2.09 6.36
N CYS A 165 16.59 3.39 6.59
CA CYS A 165 16.63 4.39 5.52
C CYS A 165 18.03 4.95 5.33
N ILE A 166 18.34 5.46 4.14
CA ILE A 166 19.55 6.25 3.91
C ILE A 166 19.63 7.51 4.78
N TYR A 167 18.51 7.95 5.35
CA TYR A 167 18.43 9.06 6.30
C TYR A 167 18.72 8.66 7.75
N ASP A 168 18.90 7.38 8.05
CA ASP A 168 19.22 6.91 9.41
C ASP A 168 20.55 7.53 9.87
N GLY A 169 20.55 8.07 11.08
CA GLY A 169 21.66 8.87 11.60
C GLY A 169 21.58 10.37 11.30
N GLN A 170 20.71 10.79 10.37
CA GLN A 170 20.39 12.21 10.13
C GLN A 170 19.14 12.67 10.92
N ILE A 171 18.31 11.71 11.35
CA ILE A 171 17.12 11.96 12.16
C ILE A 171 17.52 11.82 13.62
N PRO A 172 17.35 12.88 14.48
CA PRO A 172 17.55 12.74 15.90
C PRO A 172 16.60 11.67 16.43
N CYS A 173 17.15 10.56 16.94
CA CYS A 173 16.34 9.59 17.68
C CYS A 173 15.61 10.34 18.81
N CYS A 174 14.29 10.29 18.83
CA CYS A 174 13.51 10.66 19.99
C CYS A 174 13.93 9.74 21.14
N LYS A 175 14.73 10.29 22.09
CA LYS A 175 15.06 9.64 23.36
C LYS A 175 13.86 9.69 24.29
#